data_3f3169a00470f0cce3058a52c38cface
#
_entry.id   3f3169a00470f0cce3058a52c38cface
#
_cell.length_a   1.000
_cell.length_b   1.000
_cell.length_c   1.000
_cell.angle_alpha   90.00
_cell.angle_beta   90.00
_cell.angle_gamma   90.00
#
_symmetry.space_group_name_H-M   'P 1'
#
loop_
_entity.id
_entity.type
_entity.pdbx_description
1 polymer ?
#
loop_
_entity_poly.entity_id
_entity_poly.type
_entity_poly.pdbx_seq_one_letter_code
_entity_poly.pdbx_strand_id
1 'polypeptide(L)'
;MRWRCKAMLTRNLPTMFNDTDHPMRFSSVMDRLFDEMVNTNRSSSFIPKMDVAETDKSFEITVVLPGMEKNDINVEYENNTLTVSGERRWEREDENGRRMHKVETGYGTFSRSLPLPDTADGENIQAEYENGELLIMIPKLKEKAGKKIKVK
;
A
#
# COMPACT_ATOMS: atom_id res chain seq x y z
N MET A 1 -8.86 -12.49 17.52
CA MET A 1 -7.66 -13.28 17.23
C MET A 1 -6.47 -12.34 17.17
N ARG A 2 -5.57 -12.47 18.10
CA ARG A 2 -4.47 -11.49 18.29
C ARG A 2 -3.29 -11.92 17.44
N TRP A 3 -3.08 -11.32 16.31
CA TRP A 3 -1.89 -11.51 15.49
C TRP A 3 -0.72 -10.77 16.15
N ARG A 4 0.17 -11.51 16.77
CA ARG A 4 1.44 -10.97 17.21
C ARG A 4 2.38 -10.96 16.03
N CYS A 5 2.61 -9.79 15.47
CA CYS A 5 3.76 -9.55 14.61
C CYS A 5 5.02 -9.74 15.47
N LYS A 6 5.66 -10.90 15.39
CA LYS A 6 7.01 -11.07 15.92
C LYS A 6 7.96 -10.42 14.92
N ALA A 7 8.31 -9.18 15.21
CA ALA A 7 9.45 -8.53 14.55
C ALA A 7 10.70 -9.32 14.91
N MET A 8 11.14 -10.22 14.03
CA MET A 8 12.53 -10.65 13.98
C MET A 8 13.31 -9.59 13.22
N LEU A 9 13.92 -8.70 14.01
CA LEU A 9 14.93 -7.79 13.52
C LEU A 9 16.18 -8.62 13.19
N THR A 10 16.26 -9.21 12.03
CA THR A 10 17.52 -9.65 11.48
C THR A 10 18.06 -8.55 10.59
N ARG A 11 19.19 -7.99 11.01
CA ARG A 11 20.06 -7.10 10.26
C ARG A 11 20.55 -7.80 8.98
N ASN A 12 19.72 -7.80 7.94
CA ASN A 12 20.18 -8.00 6.58
C ASN A 12 19.25 -7.15 5.70
N LEU A 13 19.69 -5.92 5.46
CA LEU A 13 19.24 -5.19 4.28
C LEU A 13 19.59 -6.07 3.08
N PRO A 14 18.65 -6.52 2.27
CA PRO A 14 18.98 -7.20 1.04
C PRO A 14 19.75 -6.21 0.19
N THR A 15 20.96 -6.59 -0.16
CA THR A 15 21.69 -5.94 -1.24
C THR A 15 20.83 -6.07 -2.48
N MET A 16 20.25 -4.96 -2.90
CA MET A 16 19.58 -4.86 -4.18
C MET A 16 20.58 -5.15 -5.30
N PHE A 17 20.08 -5.91 -6.28
CA PHE A 17 20.53 -6.01 -7.66
C PHE A 17 21.60 -7.04 -7.99
N ASN A 18 21.15 -8.14 -8.55
CA ASN A 18 21.44 -8.59 -9.92
C ASN A 18 20.62 -9.85 -10.21
N ASP A 19 19.55 -9.71 -10.98
CA ASP A 19 19.08 -10.84 -11.82
C ASP A 19 18.28 -10.29 -13.01
N THR A 20 18.98 -10.22 -14.11
CA THR A 20 18.44 -9.93 -15.43
C THR A 20 17.98 -11.24 -16.05
N ASP A 21 16.75 -11.67 -15.81
CA ASP A 21 16.01 -12.58 -16.68
C ASP A 21 14.76 -13.15 -15.99
N HIS A 22 13.71 -12.30 -15.85
CA HIS A 22 12.38 -12.86 -15.62
C HIS A 22 11.28 -11.93 -16.15
N PRO A 23 10.19 -12.46 -16.70
CA PRO A 23 9.11 -11.66 -17.25
C PRO A 23 8.44 -10.86 -16.15
N MET A 24 8.26 -9.55 -16.38
CA MET A 24 7.51 -8.55 -15.61
C MET A 24 7.12 -8.98 -14.20
N ARG A 25 8.07 -8.97 -13.29
CA ARG A 25 7.80 -9.20 -11.87
C ARG A 25 7.10 -7.97 -11.29
N PHE A 26 6.22 -8.19 -10.32
CA PHE A 26 5.57 -7.15 -9.53
C PHE A 26 6.55 -6.08 -9.01
N SER A 27 7.79 -6.46 -8.69
CA SER A 27 8.88 -5.56 -8.33
C SER A 27 9.17 -4.47 -9.38
N SER A 28 9.13 -4.78 -10.67
CA SER A 28 9.40 -3.79 -11.72
C SER A 28 8.28 -2.77 -11.90
N VAL A 29 7.05 -3.14 -11.57
CA VAL A 29 5.91 -2.22 -11.50
C VAL A 29 6.05 -1.31 -10.29
N MET A 30 6.50 -1.85 -9.16
CA MET A 30 6.74 -1.09 -7.95
C MET A 30 7.86 -0.07 -8.11
N ASP A 31 8.96 -0.43 -8.76
CA ASP A 31 10.09 0.48 -9.01
C ASP A 31 9.64 1.73 -9.80
N ARG A 32 8.80 1.56 -10.82
CA ARG A 32 8.25 2.68 -11.59
C ARG A 32 7.32 3.58 -10.77
N LEU A 33 6.52 3.00 -9.88
CA LEU A 33 5.65 3.76 -8.98
C LEU A 33 6.45 4.59 -7.97
N PHE A 34 7.56 4.06 -7.46
CA PHE A 34 8.45 4.79 -6.58
C PHE A 34 9.15 5.96 -7.30
N ASP A 35 9.60 5.78 -8.53
CA ASP A 35 10.23 6.84 -9.32
C ASP A 35 9.25 7.98 -9.64
N GLU A 36 8.00 7.69 -9.94
CA GLU A 36 6.97 8.68 -10.19
C GLU A 36 6.61 9.46 -8.91
N MET A 37 6.63 8.82 -7.75
CA MET A 37 6.39 9.44 -6.46
C MET A 37 7.49 10.40 -6.00
N VAL A 38 8.74 10.12 -6.31
CA VAL A 38 9.87 10.98 -5.94
C VAL A 38 9.84 12.28 -6.75
N ASN A 39 9.30 12.24 -7.98
CA ASN A 39 9.27 13.40 -8.87
C ASN A 39 8.08 14.36 -8.64
N THR A 40 7.03 13.97 -7.93
CA THR A 40 5.85 14.82 -7.67
C THR A 40 5.94 15.67 -6.41
N ASN A 41 7.10 15.77 -5.79
CA ASN A 41 7.29 16.37 -4.47
C ASN A 41 7.29 17.91 -4.48
N ARG A 42 6.21 18.55 -4.94
CA ARG A 42 6.07 20.03 -4.93
C ARG A 42 4.72 20.58 -4.51
N SER A 43 3.84 19.83 -3.90
CA SER A 43 2.68 20.39 -3.22
C SER A 43 2.56 19.81 -1.82
N SER A 44 2.20 20.65 -0.86
CA SER A 44 2.06 20.37 0.57
C SER A 44 0.91 19.40 0.93
N SER A 45 0.57 18.48 0.04
CA SER A 45 -0.43 17.47 0.28
C SER A 45 0.15 16.30 1.08
N PHE A 46 -0.67 15.76 1.98
CA PHE A 46 -0.33 14.58 2.74
C PHE A 46 -0.20 13.37 1.80
N ILE A 47 0.99 12.77 1.75
CA ILE A 47 1.22 11.53 0.99
C ILE A 47 1.52 10.42 1.99
N PRO A 48 0.59 9.50 2.25
CA PRO A 48 0.82 8.40 3.17
C PRO A 48 1.91 7.46 2.65
N LYS A 49 2.76 7.02 3.56
CA LYS A 49 3.75 5.98 3.27
C LYS A 49 3.04 4.63 3.14
N MET A 50 3.57 3.80 2.25
CA MET A 50 3.00 2.50 1.94
C MET A 50 4.11 1.48 1.77
N ASP A 51 3.95 0.35 2.44
CA ASP A 51 4.79 -0.82 2.30
C ASP A 51 4.01 -1.92 1.59
N VAL A 52 4.70 -2.66 0.72
CA VAL A 52 4.10 -3.79 -0.01
C VAL A 52 4.97 -5.01 0.19
N ALA A 53 4.38 -6.07 0.68
CA ALA A 53 5.00 -7.37 0.83
C ALA A 53 4.27 -8.42 -0.02
N GLU A 54 5.01 -9.42 -0.46
CA GLU A 54 4.49 -10.55 -1.21
C GLU A 54 4.85 -11.84 -0.49
N THR A 55 3.87 -12.70 -0.30
CA THR A 55 4.03 -14.05 0.21
C THR A 55 3.70 -15.07 -0.89
N ASP A 56 3.87 -16.36 -0.62
CA ASP A 56 3.45 -17.41 -1.55
C ASP A 56 1.94 -17.41 -1.82
N LYS A 57 1.14 -16.86 -0.91
CA LYS A 57 -0.33 -16.95 -0.91
C LYS A 57 -1.05 -15.63 -1.10
N SER A 58 -0.40 -14.50 -0.82
CA SER A 58 -1.03 -13.19 -0.77
C SER A 58 -0.06 -12.04 -1.06
N PHE A 59 -0.62 -10.90 -1.45
CA PHE A 59 0.02 -9.60 -1.35
C PHE A 59 -0.50 -8.91 -0.09
N GLU A 60 0.39 -8.25 0.64
CA GLU A 60 0.10 -7.53 1.87
C GLU A 60 0.55 -6.08 1.71
N ILE A 61 -0.39 -5.16 1.86
CA ILE A 61 -0.15 -3.74 1.69
C ILE A 61 -0.45 -3.06 3.02
N THR A 62 0.52 -2.33 3.55
CA THR A 62 0.36 -1.52 4.76
C THR A 62 0.44 -0.05 4.39
N VAL A 63 -0.59 0.73 4.72
CA VAL A 63 -0.61 2.17 4.51
C VAL A 63 -0.65 2.89 5.85
N VAL A 64 0.31 3.81 6.08
CA VAL A 64 0.43 4.53 7.35
C VAL A 64 -0.41 5.81 7.31
N LEU A 65 -1.50 5.82 8.08
CA LEU A 65 -2.53 6.87 8.10
C LEU A 65 -2.78 7.39 9.52
N PRO A 66 -1.78 7.99 10.19
CA PRO A 66 -1.89 8.40 11.58
C PRO A 66 -2.89 9.55 11.75
N GLY A 67 -3.74 9.46 12.76
CA GLY A 67 -4.71 10.50 13.09
C GLY A 67 -5.86 10.61 12.09
N MET A 68 -6.23 9.51 11.45
CA MET A 68 -7.43 9.41 10.60
C MET A 68 -8.45 8.47 11.24
N GLU A 69 -9.70 8.66 10.93
CA GLU A 69 -10.77 7.74 11.27
C GLU A 69 -11.08 6.79 10.12
N LYS A 70 -11.69 5.64 10.41
CA LYS A 70 -12.08 4.65 9.39
C LYS A 70 -12.97 5.27 8.30
N ASN A 71 -13.82 6.20 8.68
CA ASN A 71 -14.77 6.85 7.77
C ASN A 71 -14.10 7.84 6.79
N ASP A 72 -12.86 8.25 7.07
CA ASP A 72 -12.09 9.16 6.22
C ASP A 72 -11.21 8.41 5.20
N ILE A 73 -11.25 7.08 5.23
CA ILE A 73 -10.44 6.20 4.38
C ILE A 73 -11.35 5.45 3.42
N ASN A 74 -11.06 5.56 2.12
CA ASN A 74 -11.73 4.83 1.08
C ASN A 74 -10.76 3.88 0.39
N VAL A 75 -11.18 2.63 0.15
CA VAL A 75 -10.40 1.59 -0.54
C VAL A 75 -11.26 1.08 -1.68
N GLU A 76 -10.77 1.22 -2.91
CA GLU A 76 -11.44 0.80 -4.12
C GLU A 76 -10.55 -0.14 -4.93
N TYR A 77 -11.16 -1.12 -5.58
CA TYR A 77 -10.48 -1.99 -6.53
C TYR A 77 -11.24 -1.99 -7.85
N GLU A 78 -10.59 -1.53 -8.89
CA GLU A 78 -11.15 -1.47 -10.23
C GLU A 78 -10.05 -1.67 -11.28
N ASN A 79 -10.35 -2.43 -12.34
CA ASN A 79 -9.44 -2.65 -13.48
C ASN A 79 -8.01 -3.07 -13.05
N ASN A 80 -7.91 -4.04 -12.16
CA ASN A 80 -6.65 -4.52 -11.58
C ASN A 80 -5.85 -3.43 -10.84
N THR A 81 -6.51 -2.38 -10.40
CA THR A 81 -5.88 -1.29 -9.66
C THR A 81 -6.56 -1.13 -8.31
N LEU A 82 -5.77 -1.22 -7.25
CA LEU A 82 -6.17 -0.90 -5.89
C LEU A 82 -5.91 0.59 -5.64
N THR A 83 -6.93 1.32 -5.24
CA THR A 83 -6.81 2.74 -4.88
C THR A 83 -7.18 2.95 -3.43
N VAL A 84 -6.29 3.58 -2.67
CA VAL A 84 -6.53 4.04 -1.31
C VAL A 84 -6.57 5.55 -1.34
N SER A 85 -7.67 6.13 -0.91
CA SER A 85 -7.89 7.57 -0.90
C SER A 85 -8.52 8.05 0.40
N GLY A 86 -8.41 9.32 0.68
CA GLY A 86 -8.99 9.91 1.88
C GLY A 86 -8.58 11.37 2.09
N GLU A 87 -9.04 11.93 3.20
CA GLU A 87 -8.71 13.28 3.61
C GLU A 87 -8.23 13.30 5.06
N ARG A 88 -7.02 13.79 5.30
CA ARG A 88 -6.51 14.03 6.63
C ARG A 88 -6.78 15.48 7.02
N ARG A 89 -7.70 15.69 7.95
CA ARG A 89 -8.14 17.03 8.37
C ARG A 89 -7.29 17.60 9.49
N TRP A 90 -7.22 18.91 9.52
CA TRP A 90 -6.66 19.64 10.65
C TRP A 90 -7.76 19.85 11.69
N GLU A 91 -7.76 19.07 12.77
CA GLU A 91 -8.80 19.14 13.83
C GLU A 91 -8.42 20.02 15.04
N ARG A 92 -7.38 20.82 14.93
CA ARG A 92 -7.02 21.69 16.04
C ARG A 92 -7.69 23.05 15.88
N GLU A 93 -8.80 23.24 16.54
CA GLU A 93 -9.35 24.58 16.75
C GLU A 93 -8.35 25.41 17.57
N ASP A 94 -8.09 26.63 17.12
CA ASP A 94 -7.26 27.61 17.82
C ASP A 94 -8.04 28.20 19.05
N GLU A 95 -8.48 27.33 19.94
CA GLU A 95 -9.01 27.75 21.22
C GLU A 95 -7.83 28.08 22.15
N ASN A 96 -7.78 29.31 22.60
CA ASN A 96 -6.88 29.88 23.61
C ASN A 96 -5.56 30.52 23.10
N GLY A 97 -5.57 31.23 21.98
CA GLY A 97 -4.42 32.11 21.60
C GLY A 97 -3.10 31.35 21.39
N ARG A 98 -3.19 30.07 21.03
CA ARG A 98 -2.03 29.20 20.77
C ARG A 98 -1.28 29.70 19.52
N ARG A 99 -0.01 30.06 19.67
CA ARG A 99 0.85 30.44 18.55
C ARG A 99 1.62 29.19 18.07
N MET A 100 1.38 28.77 16.83
CA MET A 100 2.14 27.69 16.20
C MET A 100 3.48 28.23 15.71
N HIS A 101 4.58 27.63 16.16
CA HIS A 101 5.94 28.02 15.76
C HIS A 101 6.47 27.18 14.59
N LYS A 102 6.03 25.93 14.47
CA LYS A 102 6.44 25.01 13.42
C LYS A 102 5.35 23.98 13.15
N VAL A 103 5.09 23.71 11.88
CA VAL A 103 4.17 22.67 11.40
C VAL A 103 4.91 21.82 10.38
N GLU A 104 5.17 20.56 10.70
CA GLU A 104 5.80 19.57 9.81
C GLU A 104 4.84 18.48 9.35
N THR A 105 3.67 18.43 9.98
CA THR A 105 2.66 17.41 9.69
C THR A 105 1.88 17.78 8.43
N GLY A 106 1.80 16.86 7.48
CA GLY A 106 1.01 17.05 6.27
C GLY A 106 -0.49 16.80 6.52
N TYR A 107 -1.33 17.57 5.87
CA TYR A 107 -2.80 17.47 5.88
C TYR A 107 -3.33 17.58 4.46
N GLY A 108 -4.59 17.23 4.25
CA GLY A 108 -5.28 17.34 2.99
C GLY A 108 -5.69 15.97 2.40
N THR A 109 -6.19 16.02 1.20
CA THR A 109 -6.61 14.83 0.45
C THR A 109 -5.42 14.07 -0.10
N PHE A 110 -5.53 12.75 -0.13
CA PHE A 110 -4.56 11.88 -0.77
C PHE A 110 -5.27 10.82 -1.63
N SER A 111 -4.57 10.33 -2.61
CA SER A 111 -4.96 9.17 -3.40
C SER A 111 -3.71 8.38 -3.78
N ARG A 112 -3.71 7.09 -3.47
CA ARG A 112 -2.61 6.16 -3.78
C ARG A 112 -3.17 5.00 -4.57
N SER A 113 -2.68 4.83 -5.80
CA SER A 113 -3.11 3.75 -6.67
C SER A 113 -1.95 2.77 -6.88
N LEU A 114 -2.27 1.48 -6.78
CA LEU A 114 -1.34 0.39 -6.95
C LEU A 114 -1.91 -0.60 -7.97
N PRO A 115 -1.28 -0.76 -9.14
CA PRO A 115 -1.68 -1.82 -10.06
C PRO A 115 -1.32 -3.18 -9.48
N LEU A 116 -2.27 -4.10 -9.53
CA LEU A 116 -2.09 -5.47 -9.05
C LEU A 116 -1.84 -6.40 -10.25
N PRO A 117 -1.02 -7.45 -10.06
CA PRO A 117 -0.81 -8.46 -11.10
C PRO A 117 -2.07 -9.30 -11.32
N ASP A 118 -2.18 -9.91 -12.49
CA ASP A 118 -3.31 -10.79 -12.85
C ASP A 118 -3.44 -12.03 -11.93
N THR A 119 -2.43 -12.30 -11.14
CA THR A 119 -2.44 -13.35 -10.11
C THR A 119 -3.13 -12.92 -8.82
N ALA A 120 -3.47 -11.65 -8.65
CA ALA A 120 -4.19 -11.15 -7.50
C ALA A 120 -5.69 -11.47 -7.58
N ASP A 121 -6.26 -11.94 -6.49
CA ASP A 121 -7.69 -12.16 -6.35
C ASP A 121 -8.36 -10.89 -5.83
N GLY A 122 -8.76 -10.05 -6.77
CA GLY A 122 -9.39 -8.77 -6.47
C GLY A 122 -10.78 -8.86 -5.82
N GLU A 123 -11.44 -10.01 -5.93
CA GLU A 123 -12.79 -10.20 -5.35
C GLU A 123 -12.74 -10.57 -3.86
N ASN A 124 -11.60 -11.06 -3.39
CA ASN A 124 -11.42 -11.50 -2.00
C ASN A 124 -10.45 -10.62 -1.21
N ILE A 125 -10.37 -9.33 -1.56
CA ILE A 125 -9.57 -8.34 -0.83
C ILE A 125 -10.16 -8.11 0.56
N GLN A 126 -9.29 -8.11 1.57
CA GLN A 126 -9.63 -7.79 2.95
C GLN A 126 -8.85 -6.56 3.38
N ALA A 127 -9.51 -5.64 4.09
CA ALA A 127 -8.88 -4.44 4.61
C ALA A 127 -9.24 -4.27 6.10
N GLU A 128 -8.22 -3.97 6.91
CA GLU A 128 -8.37 -3.73 8.35
C GLU A 128 -7.59 -2.47 8.72
N TYR A 129 -8.23 -1.58 9.49
CA TYR A 129 -7.59 -0.37 9.97
C TYR A 129 -7.52 -0.39 11.49
N GLU A 130 -6.30 -0.35 12.01
CA GLU A 130 -6.04 -0.33 13.45
C GLU A 130 -4.78 0.51 13.76
N ASN A 131 -4.82 1.27 14.84
CA ASN A 131 -3.67 2.05 15.35
C ASN A 131 -3.01 3.00 14.33
N GLY A 132 -3.77 3.51 13.36
CA GLY A 132 -3.25 4.41 12.32
C GLY A 132 -2.58 3.70 11.16
N GLU A 133 -2.73 2.38 11.05
CA GLU A 133 -2.26 1.57 9.94
C GLU A 133 -3.43 0.88 9.24
N LEU A 134 -3.49 0.99 7.93
CA LEU A 134 -4.42 0.26 7.08
C LEU A 134 -3.68 -0.93 6.47
N LEU A 135 -4.07 -2.13 6.89
CA LEU A 135 -3.57 -3.38 6.34
C LEU A 135 -4.56 -3.91 5.29
N ILE A 136 -4.07 -4.14 4.09
CA ILE A 136 -4.85 -4.72 2.99
C ILE A 136 -4.22 -6.03 2.59
N MET A 137 -4.99 -7.10 2.65
CA MET A 137 -4.58 -8.44 2.27
C MET A 137 -5.30 -8.84 0.98
N ILE A 138 -4.54 -9.24 -0.03
CA ILE A 138 -5.02 -9.64 -1.34
C ILE A 138 -4.55 -11.06 -1.60
N PRO A 139 -5.44 -12.06 -1.57
CA PRO A 139 -5.07 -13.43 -1.89
C PRO A 139 -4.56 -13.57 -3.33
N LYS A 140 -3.72 -14.56 -3.57
CA LYS A 140 -3.35 -14.95 -4.93
C LYS A 140 -4.33 -15.96 -5.49
N LEU A 141 -4.70 -15.77 -6.74
CA LEU A 141 -5.46 -16.77 -7.49
C LEU A 141 -4.64 -18.07 -7.55
N LYS A 142 -5.30 -19.19 -7.28
CA LYS A 142 -4.67 -20.49 -7.47
C LYS A 142 -4.32 -20.63 -8.96
N GLU A 143 -3.06 -20.91 -9.26
CA GLU A 143 -2.63 -21.20 -10.63
C GLU A 143 -3.55 -22.27 -11.21
N LYS A 144 -4.22 -21.94 -12.31
CA LYS A 144 -4.94 -22.96 -13.08
C LYS A 144 -3.90 -23.86 -13.68
N ALA A 145 -3.75 -25.06 -13.14
CA ALA A 145 -2.89 -26.06 -13.70
C ALA A 145 -3.15 -26.21 -15.21
N GLY A 146 -2.12 -26.01 -16.02
CA GLY A 146 -2.23 -26.05 -17.47
C GLY A 146 -2.89 -27.35 -17.92
N LYS A 147 -3.96 -27.26 -18.69
CA LYS A 147 -4.67 -28.43 -19.22
C LYS A 147 -3.88 -29.01 -20.39
N LYS A 148 -3.34 -30.21 -20.22
CA LYS A 148 -2.70 -30.94 -21.32
C LYS A 148 -3.76 -31.38 -22.34
N ILE A 149 -3.72 -30.77 -23.52
CA ILE A 149 -4.64 -31.12 -24.63
C ILE A 149 -4.06 -32.30 -25.39
N LYS A 150 -4.78 -33.44 -25.45
CA LYS A 150 -4.44 -34.55 -26.33
C LYS A 150 -4.87 -34.17 -27.76
N VAL A 151 -3.89 -34.12 -28.66
CA VAL A 151 -4.15 -34.00 -30.09
C VAL A 151 -4.64 -35.39 -30.57
N LYS A 152 -5.78 -35.43 -31.25
CA LYS A 152 -6.29 -36.63 -31.89
C LYS A 152 -5.65 -36.81 -33.23
#